data_e86b438c67c8a1c6dae2854ebf42844e
#
_entry.id   e86b438c67c8a1c6dae2854ebf42844e
#
_cell.length_a   1.000
_cell.length_b   1.000
_cell.length_c   1.000
_cell.angle_alpha   90.00
_cell.angle_beta   90.00
_cell.angle_gamma   90.00
#
_symmetry.space_group_name_H-M   'P 1'
#
loop_
_entity.id
_entity.type
_entity.pdbx_description
1 polymer ?
#
loop_
_entity_poly.entity_id
_entity_poly.type
_entity_poly.pdbx_seq_one_letter_code
_entity_poly.pdbx_strand_id
1 'polypeptide(L)'
;MRARSSHPDGLARLKDLMATSVEFYARESQPQIVWQGDLSGQGELEQFRLATVVNVIDLTPHMKRIRLKAPNLERFASFGGLHIRMLFPTASVPNPVWPVRGNNGLVSWPDENRRPPSRVYTIRRLEVAGGHFDVDFLIHEGESVGSNWASAAREGDKVGILGPVGRPLRPADWFVMGADETGLPAVGRMLESLPATTRGIAFIEVADEGERQQIDNLTAVEVKWLYRNGVTGGESTALADAVMSVAWPEQVTGFGWFAAEAAAAKRVRDHWRSDLSLGRDQTIASAYWTRGDAG
;
A
#
# COMPACT_ATOMS: atom_id res chain seq x y z
N MET A 1 -31.11 -8.85 1.01
CA MET A 1 -30.37 -7.62 0.64
C MET A 1 -30.23 -7.54 -0.88
N ARG A 2 -30.03 -6.36 -1.45
CA ARG A 2 -29.88 -6.18 -2.91
C ARG A 2 -28.73 -5.23 -3.20
N ALA A 3 -27.75 -5.65 -4.03
CA ALA A 3 -26.67 -4.82 -4.52
C ALA A 3 -26.92 -4.46 -5.99
N ARG A 4 -26.69 -3.21 -6.38
CA ARG A 4 -26.74 -2.76 -7.79
C ARG A 4 -25.58 -1.82 -8.07
N SER A 5 -24.95 -1.99 -9.22
CA SER A 5 -23.91 -1.11 -9.74
C SER A 5 -23.94 -1.14 -11.26
N SER A 6 -23.58 -0.04 -11.90
CA SER A 6 -23.40 0.04 -13.35
C SER A 6 -22.06 -0.54 -13.82
N HIS A 7 -21.17 -0.90 -12.87
CA HIS A 7 -19.85 -1.41 -13.16
C HIS A 7 -19.57 -2.71 -12.39
N PRO A 8 -19.01 -3.76 -13.00
CA PRO A 8 -18.71 -5.03 -12.34
C PRO A 8 -17.89 -4.89 -11.06
N ASP A 9 -16.83 -4.07 -11.08
CA ASP A 9 -16.01 -3.80 -9.90
C ASP A 9 -16.78 -3.13 -8.76
N GLY A 10 -17.68 -2.21 -9.08
CA GLY A 10 -18.59 -1.59 -8.11
C GLY A 10 -19.54 -2.61 -7.49
N LEU A 11 -20.06 -3.53 -8.31
CA LEU A 11 -20.91 -4.63 -7.83
C LEU A 11 -20.14 -5.58 -6.92
N ALA A 12 -18.93 -5.98 -7.31
CA ALA A 12 -18.07 -6.84 -6.51
C ALA A 12 -17.78 -6.22 -5.13
N ARG A 13 -17.42 -4.92 -5.09
CA ARG A 13 -17.17 -4.19 -3.84
C ARG A 13 -18.40 -4.11 -2.93
N LEU A 14 -19.57 -3.84 -3.51
CA LEU A 14 -20.82 -3.82 -2.75
C LEU A 14 -21.14 -5.18 -2.15
N LYS A 15 -20.96 -6.26 -2.91
CA LYS A 15 -21.17 -7.63 -2.44
C LYS A 15 -20.19 -8.00 -1.33
N ASP A 16 -18.92 -7.67 -1.49
CA ASP A 16 -17.88 -7.87 -0.48
C ASP A 16 -18.21 -7.14 0.82
N LEU A 17 -18.55 -5.84 0.74
CA LEU A 17 -18.95 -5.05 1.92
C LEU A 17 -20.17 -5.63 2.62
N MET A 18 -21.20 -6.00 1.86
CA MET A 18 -22.44 -6.57 2.42
C MET A 18 -22.19 -7.93 3.05
N ALA A 19 -21.44 -8.82 2.38
CA ALA A 19 -21.12 -10.16 2.90
C ALA A 19 -20.26 -10.06 4.17
N THR A 20 -19.20 -9.26 4.15
CA THR A 20 -18.33 -9.00 5.32
C THR A 20 -19.15 -8.45 6.51
N SER A 21 -20.05 -7.50 6.23
CA SER A 21 -20.92 -6.95 7.28
C SER A 21 -21.83 -8.02 7.89
N VAL A 22 -22.45 -8.86 7.06
CA VAL A 22 -23.31 -9.95 7.55
C VAL A 22 -22.51 -10.96 8.36
N GLU A 23 -21.33 -11.39 7.89
CA GLU A 23 -20.49 -12.33 8.62
C GLU A 23 -20.02 -11.74 9.96
N PHE A 24 -19.70 -10.44 9.99
CA PHE A 24 -19.28 -9.76 11.21
C PHE A 24 -20.40 -9.64 12.25
N TYR A 25 -21.57 -9.14 11.84
CA TYR A 25 -22.68 -8.88 12.77
C TYR A 25 -23.51 -10.12 13.10
N ALA A 26 -23.53 -11.11 12.23
CA ALA A 26 -24.27 -12.35 12.42
C ALA A 26 -23.36 -13.57 12.65
N ARG A 27 -22.12 -13.36 13.07
CA ARG A 27 -21.09 -14.41 13.25
C ARG A 27 -21.53 -15.58 14.13
N GLU A 28 -22.39 -15.33 15.13
CA GLU A 28 -22.88 -16.37 16.03
C GLU A 28 -23.88 -17.33 15.34
N SER A 29 -24.63 -16.83 14.36
CA SER A 29 -25.58 -17.63 13.60
C SER A 29 -25.01 -18.29 12.36
N GLN A 30 -23.76 -17.99 12.00
CA GLN A 30 -23.03 -18.50 10.84
C GLN A 30 -23.88 -18.50 9.54
N PRO A 31 -24.42 -17.35 9.11
CA PRO A 31 -25.38 -17.29 8.02
C PRO A 31 -24.75 -17.76 6.71
N GLN A 32 -25.46 -18.57 5.95
CA GLN A 32 -25.05 -18.89 4.59
C GLN A 32 -25.48 -17.77 3.65
N ILE A 33 -24.48 -17.10 3.06
CA ILE A 33 -24.71 -16.05 2.07
C ILE A 33 -24.66 -16.65 0.69
N VAL A 34 -25.76 -16.54 -0.04
CA VAL A 34 -25.87 -16.97 -1.44
C VAL A 34 -26.32 -15.77 -2.28
N TRP A 35 -25.54 -15.48 -3.32
CA TRP A 35 -25.88 -14.42 -4.27
C TRP A 35 -26.57 -14.99 -5.50
N GLN A 36 -27.53 -14.23 -6.04
CA GLN A 36 -28.18 -14.50 -7.33
C GLN A 36 -27.89 -13.34 -8.29
N GLY A 37 -27.79 -13.62 -9.59
CA GLY A 37 -27.47 -12.65 -10.64
C GLY A 37 -25.98 -12.56 -10.93
N ASP A 38 -25.52 -11.39 -11.37
CA ASP A 38 -24.13 -11.18 -11.79
C ASP A 38 -23.16 -11.41 -10.63
N LEU A 39 -22.00 -11.98 -10.96
CA LEU A 39 -20.94 -12.36 -10.00
C LEU A 39 -21.46 -13.34 -8.91
N SER A 40 -22.46 -14.16 -9.19
CA SER A 40 -22.90 -15.26 -8.32
C SER A 40 -22.00 -16.49 -8.46
N GLY A 41 -21.93 -17.30 -7.39
CA GLY A 41 -21.12 -18.54 -7.38
C GLY A 41 -19.62 -18.32 -7.31
N GLN A 42 -18.87 -19.41 -7.39
CA GLN A 42 -17.42 -19.41 -7.45
C GLN A 42 -16.92 -18.87 -8.79
N GLY A 43 -15.75 -18.21 -8.77
CA GLY A 43 -15.16 -17.68 -9.99
C GLY A 43 -13.88 -16.90 -9.75
N GLU A 44 -13.45 -16.18 -10.76
CA GLU A 44 -12.31 -15.27 -10.65
C GLU A 44 -12.64 -14.09 -9.71
N LEU A 45 -11.62 -13.64 -9.01
CA LEU A 45 -11.71 -12.43 -8.21
C LEU A 45 -11.35 -11.21 -9.05
N GLU A 46 -12.24 -10.25 -9.17
CA GLU A 46 -12.02 -9.00 -9.91
C GLU A 46 -10.84 -8.20 -9.36
N GLN A 47 -10.55 -8.32 -8.06
CA GLN A 47 -9.43 -7.65 -7.40
C GLN A 47 -8.12 -8.42 -7.45
N PHE A 48 -8.08 -9.64 -7.97
CA PHE A 48 -6.87 -10.46 -8.05
C PHE A 48 -6.23 -10.40 -9.44
N ARG A 49 -4.90 -10.36 -9.48
CA ARG A 49 -4.10 -10.60 -10.70
C ARG A 49 -2.90 -11.46 -10.35
N LEU A 50 -2.55 -12.36 -11.25
CA LEU A 50 -1.25 -13.04 -11.24
C LEU A 50 -0.29 -12.19 -12.07
N ALA A 51 0.73 -11.64 -11.42
CA ALA A 51 1.74 -10.81 -12.06
C ALA A 51 3.02 -11.61 -12.31
N THR A 52 3.77 -11.20 -13.31
CA THR A 52 5.06 -11.78 -13.70
C THR A 52 6.14 -10.73 -13.57
N VAL A 53 7.27 -11.08 -12.97
CA VAL A 53 8.47 -10.24 -12.94
C VAL A 53 9.02 -10.06 -14.35
N VAL A 54 9.23 -8.82 -14.76
CA VAL A 54 9.77 -8.44 -16.07
C VAL A 54 11.18 -7.91 -15.95
N ASN A 55 11.48 -7.20 -14.86
CA ASN A 55 12.80 -6.63 -14.61
C ASN A 55 13.03 -6.41 -13.12
N VAL A 56 14.28 -6.45 -12.70
CA VAL A 56 14.73 -6.21 -11.33
C VAL A 56 15.88 -5.20 -11.40
N ILE A 57 15.76 -4.10 -10.64
CA ILE A 57 16.72 -2.98 -10.66
C ILE A 57 17.12 -2.65 -9.22
N ASP A 58 18.40 -2.61 -8.93
CA ASP A 58 18.91 -2.06 -7.68
C ASP A 58 18.87 -0.52 -7.79
N LEU A 59 18.07 0.13 -6.96
CA LEU A 59 17.93 1.60 -6.94
C LEU A 59 19.00 2.24 -6.07
N THR A 60 19.22 1.64 -4.90
CA THR A 60 20.20 2.04 -3.89
C THR A 60 20.72 0.77 -3.22
N PRO A 61 21.71 0.83 -2.31
CA PRO A 61 22.21 -0.36 -1.63
C PRO A 61 21.14 -1.23 -0.96
N HIS A 62 20.08 -0.60 -0.42
CA HIS A 62 19.00 -1.31 0.28
C HIS A 62 17.62 -1.20 -0.40
N MET A 63 17.51 -0.56 -1.57
CA MET A 63 16.22 -0.48 -2.26
C MET A 63 16.29 -1.12 -3.64
N LYS A 64 15.34 -2.01 -3.89
CA LYS A 64 15.22 -2.75 -5.15
C LYS A 64 13.86 -2.50 -5.78
N ARG A 65 13.84 -2.14 -7.06
CA ARG A 65 12.62 -2.02 -7.86
C ARG A 65 12.36 -3.27 -8.65
N ILE A 66 11.16 -3.79 -8.55
CA ILE A 66 10.71 -4.91 -9.36
C ILE A 66 9.60 -4.42 -10.29
N ARG A 67 9.87 -4.50 -11.59
CA ARG A 67 8.86 -4.26 -12.62
C ARG A 67 8.08 -5.54 -12.87
N LEU A 68 6.77 -5.42 -12.81
CA LEU A 68 5.82 -6.50 -12.92
C LEU A 68 4.87 -6.27 -14.10
N LYS A 69 4.41 -7.35 -14.71
CA LYS A 69 3.41 -7.33 -15.75
C LYS A 69 2.18 -8.14 -15.33
N ALA A 70 1.00 -7.56 -15.50
CA ALA A 70 -0.28 -8.22 -15.28
C ALA A 70 -1.35 -7.67 -16.23
N PRO A 71 -2.41 -8.44 -16.56
CA PRO A 71 -3.53 -7.96 -17.37
C PRO A 71 -4.47 -7.08 -16.54
N ASN A 72 -5.28 -6.27 -17.22
CA ASN A 72 -6.44 -5.54 -16.67
C ASN A 72 -6.07 -4.71 -15.41
N LEU A 73 -5.13 -3.77 -15.56
CA LEU A 73 -4.66 -2.89 -14.49
C LEU A 73 -5.49 -1.62 -14.29
N GLU A 74 -6.53 -1.39 -15.09
CA GLU A 74 -7.42 -0.23 -15.05
C GLU A 74 -8.02 0.00 -13.66
N ARG A 75 -8.35 -1.10 -12.98
CA ARG A 75 -8.84 -1.09 -11.61
C ARG A 75 -7.90 -0.37 -10.63
N PHE A 76 -6.61 -0.59 -10.78
CA PHE A 76 -5.58 -0.02 -9.89
C PHE A 76 -5.34 1.47 -10.14
N ALA A 77 -5.75 1.97 -11.31
CA ALA A 77 -5.80 3.40 -11.60
C ALA A 77 -7.09 4.05 -11.11
N SER A 78 -8.25 3.37 -11.28
CA SER A 78 -9.57 3.96 -11.12
C SER A 78 -10.05 4.04 -9.67
N PHE A 79 -9.64 3.13 -8.79
CA PHE A 79 -10.17 3.04 -7.43
C PHE A 79 -9.28 3.68 -6.35
N GLY A 80 -8.29 4.48 -6.74
CA GLY A 80 -7.61 5.48 -5.91
C GLY A 80 -6.72 4.98 -4.78
N GLY A 81 -6.49 3.67 -4.65
CA GLY A 81 -5.53 3.13 -3.67
C GLY A 81 -4.10 3.19 -4.18
N LEU A 82 -3.17 3.60 -3.31
CA LEU A 82 -1.74 3.56 -3.64
C LEU A 82 -1.13 2.16 -3.53
N HIS A 83 -1.82 1.25 -2.85
CA HIS A 83 -1.24 0.00 -2.37
C HIS A 83 -1.92 -1.21 -2.96
N ILE A 84 -1.19 -2.32 -2.95
CA ILE A 84 -1.64 -3.67 -3.26
C ILE A 84 -1.21 -4.62 -2.14
N ARG A 85 -1.96 -5.68 -1.94
CA ARG A 85 -1.52 -6.84 -1.16
C ARG A 85 -0.85 -7.82 -2.10
N MET A 86 0.43 -8.04 -1.93
CA MET A 86 1.21 -9.02 -2.68
C MET A 86 1.20 -10.37 -1.96
N LEU A 87 1.09 -11.44 -2.72
CA LEU A 87 0.99 -12.83 -2.28
C LEU A 87 2.23 -13.57 -2.79
N PHE A 88 3.11 -13.99 -1.88
CA PHE A 88 4.44 -14.45 -2.23
C PHE A 88 4.57 -15.98 -2.22
N PRO A 89 5.01 -16.60 -3.33
CA PRO A 89 5.60 -17.94 -3.24
C PRO A 89 6.79 -17.93 -2.29
N THR A 90 6.91 -18.95 -1.47
CA THR A 90 8.03 -19.12 -0.51
C THR A 90 8.59 -20.53 -0.57
N ALA A 91 9.71 -20.78 0.09
CA ALA A 91 10.27 -22.13 0.18
C ALA A 91 9.29 -23.11 0.85
N SER A 92 8.49 -22.64 1.81
CA SER A 92 7.45 -23.45 2.46
C SER A 92 6.18 -23.61 1.62
N VAL A 93 5.91 -22.69 0.69
CA VAL A 93 4.76 -22.71 -0.22
C VAL A 93 5.24 -22.40 -1.65
N PRO A 94 6.04 -23.29 -2.26
CA PRO A 94 6.63 -23.02 -3.58
C PRO A 94 5.64 -23.01 -4.73
N ASN A 95 4.53 -23.73 -4.57
CA ASN A 95 3.44 -23.81 -5.53
C ASN A 95 2.12 -23.34 -4.86
N PRO A 96 1.96 -22.05 -4.60
CA PRO A 96 0.78 -21.55 -3.91
C PRO A 96 -0.49 -21.77 -4.73
N VAL A 97 -1.62 -21.85 -4.04
CA VAL A 97 -2.92 -21.66 -4.66
C VAL A 97 -3.31 -20.20 -4.58
N TRP A 98 -3.98 -19.74 -5.63
CA TRP A 98 -4.42 -18.36 -5.70
C TRP A 98 -5.86 -18.20 -5.21
N PRO A 99 -6.22 -17.04 -4.67
CA PRO A 99 -7.57 -16.84 -4.17
C PRO A 99 -8.59 -16.79 -5.30
N VAL A 100 -9.78 -17.27 -4.99
CA VAL A 100 -10.95 -17.24 -5.88
C VAL A 100 -12.11 -16.54 -5.18
N ARG A 101 -13.15 -16.17 -5.94
CA ARG A 101 -14.41 -15.74 -5.36
C ARG A 101 -15.17 -16.96 -4.87
N GLY A 102 -15.47 -17.01 -3.57
CA GLY A 102 -16.31 -18.03 -2.96
C GLY A 102 -17.80 -17.85 -3.28
N ASN A 103 -18.61 -18.81 -2.90
CA ASN A 103 -20.07 -18.77 -3.09
C ASN A 103 -20.75 -17.60 -2.37
N ASN A 104 -20.18 -17.17 -1.24
CA ASN A 104 -20.63 -16.00 -0.49
C ASN A 104 -20.19 -14.66 -1.11
N GLY A 105 -19.41 -14.68 -2.20
CA GLY A 105 -18.87 -13.51 -2.88
C GLY A 105 -17.56 -12.97 -2.29
N LEU A 106 -17.07 -13.55 -1.18
CA LEU A 106 -15.82 -13.16 -0.55
C LEU A 106 -14.63 -13.93 -1.12
N VAL A 107 -13.42 -13.45 -0.75
CA VAL A 107 -12.16 -14.14 -1.04
C VAL A 107 -12.18 -15.52 -0.39
N SER A 108 -11.93 -16.55 -1.17
CA SER A 108 -11.85 -17.95 -0.72
C SER A 108 -10.53 -18.56 -1.18
N TRP A 109 -9.99 -19.44 -0.36
CA TRP A 109 -8.76 -20.16 -0.67
C TRP A 109 -9.10 -21.63 -0.94
N PRO A 110 -8.82 -22.14 -2.16
CA PRO A 110 -9.13 -23.54 -2.49
C PRO A 110 -8.39 -24.55 -1.60
N ASP A 111 -7.22 -24.19 -1.10
CA ASP A 111 -6.42 -24.98 -0.16
C ASP A 111 -5.67 -24.04 0.80
N GLU A 112 -6.08 -23.98 2.04
CA GLU A 112 -5.47 -23.10 3.06
C GLU A 112 -4.00 -23.49 3.37
N ASN A 113 -3.62 -24.76 3.22
CA ASN A 113 -2.24 -25.21 3.46
C ASN A 113 -1.28 -24.71 2.38
N ARG A 114 -1.80 -24.34 1.22
CA ARG A 114 -1.03 -23.78 0.09
C ARG A 114 -1.30 -22.29 -0.11
N ARG A 115 -1.90 -21.64 0.86
CA ARG A 115 -2.11 -20.20 0.86
C ARG A 115 -0.77 -19.48 1.03
N PRO A 116 -0.37 -18.60 0.10
CA PRO A 116 0.86 -17.85 0.21
C PRO A 116 0.78 -16.76 1.29
N PRO A 117 1.87 -16.49 2.01
CA PRO A 117 1.93 -15.32 2.88
C PRO A 117 1.81 -14.03 2.06
N SER A 118 1.38 -12.96 2.72
CA SER A 118 1.13 -11.70 2.03
C SER A 118 1.64 -10.49 2.80
N ARG A 119 2.01 -9.42 2.06
CA ARG A 119 2.35 -8.10 2.59
C ARG A 119 1.76 -7.02 1.71
N VAL A 120 1.58 -5.84 2.28
CA VAL A 120 1.10 -4.67 1.55
C VAL A 120 2.29 -3.88 1.04
N TYR A 121 2.24 -3.52 -0.25
CA TYR A 121 3.26 -2.70 -0.90
C TYR A 121 2.61 -1.55 -1.67
N THR A 122 3.39 -0.53 -1.92
CA THR A 122 2.98 0.58 -2.79
C THR A 122 3.18 0.21 -4.26
N ILE A 123 2.20 0.49 -5.11
CA ILE A 123 2.45 0.60 -6.54
C ILE A 123 3.21 1.91 -6.76
N ARG A 124 4.50 1.83 -7.01
CA ARG A 124 5.37 3.01 -7.21
C ARG A 124 5.08 3.71 -8.54
N ARG A 125 4.92 2.95 -9.60
CA ARG A 125 4.52 3.41 -10.94
C ARG A 125 3.49 2.45 -11.53
N LEU A 126 2.55 2.99 -12.31
CA LEU A 126 1.51 2.22 -12.97
C LEU A 126 1.38 2.65 -14.42
N GLU A 127 1.60 1.72 -15.33
CA GLU A 127 1.45 1.89 -16.77
C GLU A 127 0.35 0.95 -17.29
N VAL A 128 -0.88 1.44 -17.29
CA VAL A 128 -2.06 0.63 -17.63
C VAL A 128 -1.99 0.12 -19.06
N ALA A 129 -1.63 0.98 -20.02
CA ALA A 129 -1.61 0.62 -21.45
C ALA A 129 -0.62 -0.51 -21.77
N GLY A 130 0.54 -0.53 -21.10
CA GLY A 130 1.55 -1.60 -21.25
C GLY A 130 1.30 -2.81 -20.36
N GLY A 131 0.35 -2.71 -19.42
CA GLY A 131 0.09 -3.76 -18.43
C GLY A 131 1.24 -3.91 -17.42
N HIS A 132 1.98 -2.82 -17.14
CA HIS A 132 3.13 -2.84 -16.24
C HIS A 132 2.89 -2.01 -14.98
N PHE A 133 3.56 -2.40 -13.91
CA PHE A 133 3.66 -1.60 -12.69
C PHE A 133 4.98 -1.90 -11.96
N ASP A 134 5.45 -0.93 -11.20
CA ASP A 134 6.67 -1.04 -10.42
C ASP A 134 6.35 -1.07 -8.92
N VAL A 135 7.07 -1.92 -8.19
CA VAL A 135 7.04 -1.98 -6.72
C VAL A 135 8.47 -1.87 -6.21
N ASP A 136 8.69 -0.99 -5.25
CA ASP A 136 9.98 -0.83 -4.59
C ASP A 136 9.99 -1.59 -3.26
N PHE A 137 11.05 -2.34 -3.03
CA PHE A 137 11.26 -3.17 -1.85
C PHE A 137 12.46 -2.68 -1.07
N LEU A 138 12.28 -2.47 0.22
CA LEU A 138 13.39 -2.33 1.15
C LEU A 138 13.99 -3.73 1.40
N ILE A 139 15.27 -3.88 1.10
CA ILE A 139 16.03 -5.11 1.33
C ILE A 139 16.74 -4.96 2.67
N HIS A 140 16.49 -5.87 3.58
CA HIS A 140 17.09 -5.90 4.90
C HIS A 140 17.36 -7.32 5.34
N GLU A 141 18.29 -7.51 6.25
CA GLU A 141 18.56 -8.79 6.87
C GLU A 141 17.41 -9.23 7.80
N GLY A 142 17.25 -10.53 7.96
CA GLY A 142 16.25 -11.13 8.82
C GLY A 142 15.12 -11.84 8.07
N GLU A 143 14.17 -12.38 8.84
CA GLU A 143 13.03 -13.12 8.31
C GLU A 143 11.94 -12.15 7.85
N SER A 144 11.95 -11.79 6.58
CA SER A 144 10.92 -10.96 5.95
C SER A 144 10.50 -11.56 4.63
N VAL A 145 9.23 -11.90 4.51
CA VAL A 145 8.70 -12.54 3.30
C VAL A 145 8.96 -11.70 2.06
N GLY A 146 8.70 -10.40 2.12
CA GLY A 146 8.81 -9.53 0.96
C GLY A 146 10.27 -9.22 0.58
N SER A 147 11.12 -8.90 1.57
CA SER A 147 12.54 -8.64 1.35
C SER A 147 13.25 -9.89 0.80
N ASN A 148 12.98 -11.07 1.38
CA ASN A 148 13.57 -12.32 0.94
C ASN A 148 13.14 -12.69 -0.50
N TRP A 149 11.84 -12.52 -0.80
CA TRP A 149 11.36 -12.75 -2.16
C TRP A 149 11.99 -11.77 -3.16
N ALA A 150 12.03 -10.48 -2.83
CA ALA A 150 12.58 -9.45 -3.71
C ALA A 150 14.09 -9.61 -3.95
N SER A 151 14.83 -10.08 -2.94
CA SER A 151 16.27 -10.38 -3.05
C SER A 151 16.55 -11.52 -4.02
N ALA A 152 15.65 -12.50 -4.09
CA ALA A 152 15.80 -13.66 -4.95
C ALA A 152 15.07 -13.54 -6.30
N ALA A 153 14.24 -12.51 -6.49
CA ALA A 153 13.36 -12.35 -7.65
C ALA A 153 14.12 -12.31 -8.97
N ARG A 154 13.60 -13.01 -9.98
CA ARG A 154 14.15 -13.09 -11.32
C ARG A 154 13.05 -12.89 -12.36
N GLU A 155 13.42 -12.49 -13.56
CA GLU A 155 12.50 -12.42 -14.69
C GLU A 155 11.78 -13.76 -14.89
N GLY A 156 10.46 -13.70 -15.08
CA GLY A 156 9.57 -14.85 -15.20
C GLY A 156 8.92 -15.31 -13.89
N ASP A 157 9.42 -14.92 -12.74
CA ASP A 157 8.82 -15.27 -11.45
C ASP A 157 7.38 -14.74 -11.34
N LYS A 158 6.56 -15.48 -10.60
CA LYS A 158 5.14 -15.17 -10.42
C LYS A 158 4.86 -14.69 -9.00
N VAL A 159 3.96 -13.71 -8.89
CA VAL A 159 3.47 -13.21 -7.62
C VAL A 159 2.00 -12.82 -7.76
N GLY A 160 1.18 -13.15 -6.76
CA GLY A 160 -0.22 -12.70 -6.76
C GLY A 160 -0.34 -11.27 -6.25
N ILE A 161 -1.30 -10.51 -6.78
CA ILE A 161 -1.67 -9.21 -6.24
C ILE A 161 -3.17 -9.11 -6.03
N LEU A 162 -3.56 -8.50 -4.92
CA LEU A 162 -4.95 -8.16 -4.58
C LEU A 162 -5.05 -6.65 -4.36
N GLY A 163 -6.04 -6.02 -4.94
CA GLY A 163 -6.22 -4.60 -4.69
C GLY A 163 -7.13 -3.86 -5.67
N PRO A 164 -7.01 -2.52 -5.66
CA PRO A 164 -6.17 -1.72 -4.77
C PRO A 164 -6.62 -1.77 -3.31
N VAL A 165 -5.70 -1.52 -2.37
CA VAL A 165 -5.97 -1.45 -0.94
C VAL A 165 -5.55 -0.10 -0.35
N GLY A 166 -6.01 0.18 0.86
CA GLY A 166 -5.76 1.44 1.54
C GLY A 166 -6.82 2.51 1.24
N ARG A 167 -6.68 3.63 1.93
CA ARG A 167 -7.56 4.79 1.72
C ARG A 167 -7.02 5.64 0.58
N PRO A 168 -7.91 6.19 -0.27
CA PRO A 168 -7.51 7.16 -1.29
C PRO A 168 -7.02 8.47 -0.62
N LEU A 169 -6.12 9.16 -1.29
CA LEU A 169 -5.78 10.53 -0.95
C LEU A 169 -7.00 11.42 -1.17
N ARG A 170 -7.14 12.44 -0.33
CA ARG A 170 -8.12 13.49 -0.56
C ARG A 170 -7.47 14.68 -1.23
N PRO A 171 -8.17 15.37 -2.10
CA PRO A 171 -7.70 16.64 -2.66
C PRO A 171 -7.39 17.63 -1.53
N ALA A 172 -6.23 18.27 -1.62
CA ALA A 172 -5.81 19.32 -0.71
C ALA A 172 -4.82 20.24 -1.40
N ASP A 173 -4.72 21.48 -0.93
CA ASP A 173 -3.80 22.49 -1.47
C ASP A 173 -2.42 22.43 -0.77
N TRP A 174 -2.43 21.93 0.47
CA TRP A 174 -1.25 21.83 1.33
C TRP A 174 -1.08 20.42 1.87
N PHE A 175 0.12 19.87 1.73
CA PHE A 175 0.46 18.54 2.27
C PHE A 175 1.60 18.61 3.27
N VAL A 176 1.45 17.87 4.38
CA VAL A 176 2.55 17.50 5.26
C VAL A 176 2.75 16.00 5.11
N MET A 177 3.91 15.59 4.58
CA MET A 177 4.22 14.18 4.34
C MET A 177 5.43 13.75 5.17
N GLY A 178 5.40 12.52 5.68
CA GLY A 178 6.52 11.88 6.33
C GLY A 178 6.63 10.42 5.98
N ALA A 179 7.82 9.96 5.65
CA ALA A 179 8.09 8.58 5.27
C ALA A 179 9.49 8.13 5.66
N ASP A 180 9.64 6.88 6.10
CA ASP A 180 10.90 6.17 6.03
C ASP A 180 11.07 5.47 4.66
N GLU A 181 12.06 4.60 4.50
CA GLU A 181 12.31 3.87 3.25
C GLU A 181 11.08 3.06 2.79
N THR A 182 10.29 2.56 3.73
CA THR A 182 9.09 1.76 3.41
C THR A 182 7.96 2.61 2.84
N GLY A 183 7.85 3.86 3.28
CA GLY A 183 6.87 4.85 2.82
C GLY A 183 7.36 5.70 1.64
N LEU A 184 8.66 5.77 1.39
CA LEU A 184 9.26 6.53 0.28
C LEU A 184 8.60 6.27 -1.08
N PRO A 185 8.27 5.03 -1.49
CA PRO A 185 7.61 4.78 -2.76
C PRO A 185 6.24 5.48 -2.89
N ALA A 186 5.51 5.61 -1.79
CA ALA A 186 4.21 6.30 -1.78
C ALA A 186 4.39 7.82 -1.91
N VAL A 187 5.33 8.40 -1.15
CA VAL A 187 5.65 9.83 -1.27
C VAL A 187 6.11 10.17 -2.68
N GLY A 188 7.02 9.37 -3.26
CA GLY A 188 7.47 9.56 -4.64
C GLY A 188 6.31 9.54 -5.64
N ARG A 189 5.41 8.55 -5.55
CA ARG A 189 4.22 8.48 -6.40
C ARG A 189 3.29 9.68 -6.22
N MET A 190 3.10 10.16 -4.98
CA MET A 190 2.29 11.34 -4.71
C MET A 190 2.89 12.60 -5.36
N LEU A 191 4.17 12.85 -5.17
CA LEU A 191 4.87 14.00 -5.72
C LEU A 191 4.88 14.01 -7.26
N GLU A 192 4.85 12.83 -7.89
CA GLU A 192 4.77 12.65 -9.34
C GLU A 192 3.34 12.77 -9.91
N SER A 193 2.30 12.72 -9.06
CA SER A 193 0.90 12.64 -9.51
C SER A 193 -0.02 13.74 -9.00
N LEU A 194 0.36 14.43 -7.93
CA LEU A 194 -0.43 15.56 -7.40
C LEU A 194 -0.35 16.77 -8.33
N PRO A 195 -1.34 17.68 -8.30
CA PRO A 195 -1.31 18.91 -9.10
C PRO A 195 -0.04 19.73 -8.85
N ALA A 196 0.49 20.37 -9.89
CA ALA A 196 1.69 21.20 -9.79
C ALA A 196 1.53 22.38 -8.80
N THR A 197 0.30 22.81 -8.54
CA THR A 197 -0.02 23.86 -7.57
C THR A 197 -0.04 23.38 -6.12
N THR A 198 0.02 22.07 -5.88
CA THR A 198 0.08 21.49 -4.53
C THR A 198 1.35 21.96 -3.82
N ARG A 199 1.20 22.53 -2.64
CA ARG A 199 2.27 23.03 -1.77
C ARG A 199 2.41 22.17 -0.52
N GLY A 200 3.47 22.39 0.23
CA GLY A 200 3.68 21.72 1.50
C GLY A 200 5.11 21.29 1.72
N ILE A 201 5.28 20.27 2.54
CA ILE A 201 6.60 19.73 2.88
C ILE A 201 6.53 18.21 3.01
N ALA A 202 7.54 17.53 2.49
CA ALA A 202 7.74 16.10 2.62
C ALA A 202 9.09 15.82 3.28
N PHE A 203 9.07 15.11 4.39
CA PHE A 203 10.26 14.59 5.06
C PHE A 203 10.43 13.12 4.70
N ILE A 204 11.61 12.75 4.24
CA ILE A 204 11.95 11.36 3.88
C ILE A 204 13.18 10.97 4.68
N GLU A 205 13.02 9.99 5.59
CA GLU A 205 14.12 9.47 6.39
C GLU A 205 14.67 8.20 5.74
N VAL A 206 15.98 8.17 5.55
CA VAL A 206 16.72 7.01 5.02
C VAL A 206 17.99 6.75 5.85
N ALA A 207 18.63 5.59 5.65
CA ALA A 207 19.80 5.20 6.41
C ALA A 207 20.94 6.23 6.30
N ASP A 208 21.27 6.62 5.09
CA ASP A 208 22.30 7.61 4.80
C ASP A 208 22.09 8.23 3.40
N GLU A 209 23.02 9.07 2.97
CA GLU A 209 22.94 9.75 1.67
C GLU A 209 22.95 8.78 0.47
N GLY A 210 23.57 7.61 0.61
CA GLY A 210 23.58 6.56 -0.42
C GLY A 210 22.21 5.96 -0.73
N GLU A 211 21.26 6.13 0.18
CA GLU A 211 19.87 5.67 0.01
C GLU A 211 18.95 6.74 -0.61
N ARG A 212 19.49 7.92 -0.91
CA ARG A 212 18.72 8.98 -1.55
C ARG A 212 18.35 8.58 -2.97
N GLN A 213 17.08 8.75 -3.32
CA GLN A 213 16.56 8.48 -4.65
C GLN A 213 16.18 9.76 -5.38
N GLN A 214 16.27 9.73 -6.69
CA GLN A 214 15.71 10.79 -7.51
C GLN A 214 14.19 10.64 -7.56
N ILE A 215 13.47 11.72 -7.24
CA ILE A 215 12.02 11.84 -7.34
C ILE A 215 11.71 12.96 -8.32
N ASP A 216 10.92 12.67 -9.34
CA ASP A 216 10.44 13.65 -10.29
C ASP A 216 9.28 14.45 -9.65
N ASN A 217 9.63 15.35 -8.72
CA ASN A 217 8.66 16.17 -8.02
C ASN A 217 8.03 17.20 -8.99
N LEU A 218 6.81 16.95 -9.38
CA LEU A 218 6.03 17.81 -10.26
C LEU A 218 5.22 18.88 -9.51
N THR A 219 5.29 18.89 -8.17
CA THR A 219 4.55 19.80 -7.28
C THR A 219 5.42 20.95 -6.76
N ALA A 220 4.82 21.87 -6.01
CA ALA A 220 5.52 22.87 -5.22
C ALA A 220 5.75 22.43 -3.75
N VAL A 221 5.76 21.13 -3.48
CA VAL A 221 6.09 20.56 -2.17
C VAL A 221 7.60 20.55 -1.98
N GLU A 222 8.09 21.11 -0.89
CA GLU A 222 9.51 21.04 -0.50
C GLU A 222 9.84 19.64 -0.02
N VAL A 223 10.91 19.01 -0.52
CA VAL A 223 11.37 17.66 -0.09
C VAL A 223 12.62 17.80 0.76
N LYS A 224 12.56 17.32 1.99
CA LYS A 224 13.69 17.28 2.94
C LYS A 224 14.08 15.85 3.26
N TRP A 225 15.33 15.53 3.00
CA TRP A 225 15.94 14.26 3.35
C TRP A 225 16.51 14.30 4.76
N LEU A 226 16.22 13.28 5.55
CA LEU A 226 16.76 13.05 6.88
C LEU A 226 17.62 11.78 6.83
N TYR A 227 18.82 11.85 7.37
CA TYR A 227 19.76 10.73 7.36
C TYR A 227 20.00 10.23 8.77
N ARG A 228 19.76 8.93 8.99
CA ARG A 228 19.96 8.32 10.30
C ARG A 228 21.44 8.14 10.66
N ASN A 229 22.33 8.04 9.68
CA ASN A 229 23.79 7.96 9.85
C ASN A 229 24.20 6.95 10.93
N GLY A 230 23.74 5.71 10.80
CA GLY A 230 24.09 4.60 11.72
C GLY A 230 23.09 4.35 12.86
N VAL A 231 22.11 5.22 13.06
CA VAL A 231 20.99 4.90 13.97
C VAL A 231 20.07 3.86 13.32
N THR A 232 19.73 2.83 14.05
CA THR A 232 18.85 1.75 13.57
C THR A 232 17.47 2.31 13.17
N GLY A 233 16.90 1.78 12.10
CA GLY A 233 15.54 2.12 11.68
C GLY A 233 14.54 1.92 12.83
N GLY A 234 13.62 2.88 13.02
CA GLY A 234 12.62 2.88 14.08
C GLY A 234 13.14 3.28 15.47
N GLU A 235 14.44 3.58 15.63
CA GLU A 235 15.00 4.17 16.84
C GLU A 235 15.12 5.70 16.74
N SER A 236 15.25 6.21 15.53
CA SER A 236 15.26 7.65 15.27
C SER A 236 13.89 8.26 15.56
N THR A 237 13.89 9.42 16.23
CA THR A 237 12.68 10.24 16.40
C THR A 237 12.62 11.36 15.38
N ALA A 238 13.68 11.59 14.62
CA ALA A 238 13.87 12.76 13.76
C ALA A 238 12.76 12.95 12.74
N LEU A 239 12.29 11.87 12.11
CA LEU A 239 11.20 11.92 11.14
C LEU A 239 9.88 12.39 11.77
N ALA A 240 9.50 11.80 12.90
CA ALA A 240 8.26 12.18 13.58
C ALA A 240 8.35 13.61 14.14
N ASP A 241 9.50 13.98 14.73
CA ASP A 241 9.74 15.32 15.29
C ASP A 241 9.69 16.39 14.18
N ALA A 242 10.31 16.13 13.02
CA ALA A 242 10.26 17.03 11.86
C ALA A 242 8.83 17.24 11.36
N VAL A 243 8.06 16.17 11.20
CA VAL A 243 6.64 16.24 10.77
C VAL A 243 5.77 16.99 11.78
N MET A 244 5.95 16.73 13.07
CA MET A 244 5.18 17.39 14.13
C MET A 244 5.54 18.86 14.32
N SER A 245 6.75 19.28 13.92
CA SER A 245 7.18 20.68 14.02
C SER A 245 6.58 21.58 12.95
N VAL A 246 5.89 21.03 11.94
CA VAL A 246 5.34 21.81 10.83
C VAL A 246 4.13 22.63 11.29
N ALA A 247 4.22 23.94 11.15
CA ALA A 247 3.06 24.83 11.31
C ALA A 247 2.11 24.66 10.13
N TRP A 248 0.85 24.36 10.40
CA TRP A 248 -0.18 24.24 9.38
C TRP A 248 -0.72 25.63 9.04
N PRO A 249 -0.77 25.98 7.75
CA PRO A 249 -1.29 27.29 7.36
C PRO A 249 -2.80 27.36 7.63
N GLU A 250 -3.24 28.53 8.10
CA GLU A 250 -4.66 28.82 8.25
C GLU A 250 -5.31 29.00 6.87
N GLN A 251 -6.61 28.71 6.76
CA GLN A 251 -7.46 28.99 5.59
C GLN A 251 -7.05 28.22 4.29
N VAL A 252 -6.33 27.12 4.41
CA VAL A 252 -6.05 26.20 3.28
C VAL A 252 -6.57 24.80 3.59
N THR A 253 -6.94 24.08 2.54
CA THR A 253 -7.26 22.67 2.68
C THR A 253 -5.97 21.88 2.84
N GLY A 254 -5.74 21.39 4.07
CA GLY A 254 -4.53 20.63 4.40
C GLY A 254 -4.78 19.13 4.50
N PHE A 255 -3.76 18.32 4.13
CA PHE A 255 -3.77 16.88 4.29
C PHE A 255 -2.44 16.36 4.83
N GLY A 256 -2.51 15.59 5.94
CA GLY A 256 -1.36 14.91 6.53
C GLY A 256 -1.24 13.47 6.05
N TRP A 257 -0.07 13.10 5.54
CA TRP A 257 0.22 11.74 5.18
C TRP A 257 1.53 11.26 5.83
N PHE A 258 1.47 10.18 6.58
CA PHE A 258 2.63 9.62 7.28
C PHE A 258 2.64 8.10 7.19
N ALA A 259 3.78 7.51 6.85
CA ALA A 259 3.98 6.08 6.87
C ALA A 259 5.42 5.72 7.24
N ALA A 260 5.58 5.01 8.34
CA ALA A 260 6.85 4.56 8.87
C ALA A 260 6.63 3.47 9.92
N GLU A 261 7.61 3.30 10.83
CA GLU A 261 7.52 2.44 11.99
C GLU A 261 6.31 2.78 12.88
N ALA A 262 5.74 1.77 13.55
CA ALA A 262 4.49 1.84 14.30
C ALA A 262 4.48 2.90 15.42
N ALA A 263 5.55 3.04 16.19
CA ALA A 263 5.64 4.02 17.28
C ALA A 263 5.68 5.45 16.71
N ALA A 264 6.45 5.68 15.65
CA ALA A 264 6.51 6.97 14.95
C ALA A 264 5.15 7.34 14.36
N ALA A 265 4.50 6.39 13.67
CA ALA A 265 3.16 6.59 13.10
C ALA A 265 2.10 6.89 14.18
N LYS A 266 2.20 6.26 15.35
CA LYS A 266 1.32 6.55 16.47
C LYS A 266 1.53 7.97 17.00
N ARG A 267 2.79 8.40 17.24
CA ARG A 267 3.12 9.75 17.74
C ARG A 267 2.56 10.83 16.80
N VAL A 268 2.82 10.72 15.49
CA VAL A 268 2.33 11.69 14.51
C VAL A 268 0.80 11.70 14.45
N ARG A 269 0.16 10.54 14.47
CA ARG A 269 -1.30 10.44 14.47
C ARG A 269 -1.93 11.08 15.70
N ASP A 270 -1.35 10.86 16.88
CA ASP A 270 -1.85 11.41 18.14
C ASP A 270 -1.68 12.93 18.14
N HIS A 271 -0.53 13.46 17.70
CA HIS A 271 -0.29 14.89 17.53
C HIS A 271 -1.31 15.53 16.57
N TRP A 272 -1.48 14.98 15.37
CA TRP A 272 -2.43 15.53 14.41
C TRP A 272 -3.87 15.55 14.91
N ARG A 273 -4.28 14.54 15.67
CA ARG A 273 -5.67 14.42 16.17
C ARG A 273 -5.90 15.17 17.47
N SER A 274 -4.97 15.08 18.42
CA SER A 274 -5.16 15.63 19.76
C SER A 274 -4.68 17.06 19.89
N ASP A 275 -3.50 17.40 19.32
CA ASP A 275 -2.91 18.72 19.46
C ASP A 275 -3.42 19.68 18.38
N LEU A 276 -3.52 19.19 17.14
CA LEU A 276 -3.99 20.01 16.00
C LEU A 276 -5.48 19.82 15.67
N SER A 277 -6.18 18.91 16.33
CA SER A 277 -7.62 18.63 16.12
C SER A 277 -7.98 18.28 14.67
N LEU A 278 -7.05 17.69 13.90
CA LEU A 278 -7.30 17.31 12.51
C LEU A 278 -8.21 16.08 12.42
N GLY A 279 -9.17 16.11 11.52
CA GLY A 279 -10.12 15.02 11.29
C GLY A 279 -9.48 13.77 10.67
N ARG A 280 -10.19 12.64 10.80
CA ARG A 280 -9.78 11.39 10.15
C ARG A 280 -9.76 11.48 8.62
N ASP A 281 -10.51 12.39 8.06
CA ASP A 281 -10.59 12.65 6.63
C ASP A 281 -9.45 13.57 6.14
N GLN A 282 -8.78 14.27 7.05
CA GLN A 282 -7.65 15.14 6.77
C GLN A 282 -6.29 14.45 6.99
N THR A 283 -6.25 13.24 7.55
CA THR A 283 -4.99 12.59 7.90
C THR A 283 -4.97 11.10 7.61
N ILE A 284 -3.81 10.62 7.17
CA ILE A 284 -3.42 9.22 7.13
C ILE A 284 -2.07 9.09 7.86
N ALA A 285 -2.04 8.44 9.01
CA ALA A 285 -0.81 8.04 9.68
C ALA A 285 -0.86 6.53 9.92
N SER A 286 -0.05 5.80 9.15
CA SER A 286 -0.08 4.33 9.06
C SER A 286 1.25 3.72 9.50
N ALA A 287 1.18 2.69 10.34
CA ALA A 287 2.30 1.80 10.55
C ALA A 287 2.49 0.92 9.31
N TYR A 288 3.66 0.97 8.71
CA TYR A 288 4.04 0.08 7.61
C TYR A 288 4.81 -1.13 8.12
N TRP A 289 5.48 -0.98 9.25
CA TRP A 289 6.19 -2.04 9.94
C TRP A 289 6.25 -1.77 11.44
N THR A 290 6.63 -2.78 12.20
CA THR A 290 6.79 -2.71 13.65
C THR A 290 8.15 -3.31 14.01
N ARG A 291 8.96 -2.58 14.75
CA ARG A 291 10.27 -3.06 15.18
C ARG A 291 10.11 -4.31 16.05
N GLY A 292 10.91 -5.35 15.73
CA GLY A 292 10.86 -6.64 16.42
C GLY A 292 9.76 -7.59 15.94
N ASP A 293 8.96 -7.20 14.96
CA ASP A 293 7.98 -8.07 14.30
C ASP A 293 8.46 -8.41 12.88
N ALA A 294 8.60 -9.67 12.58
CA ALA A 294 8.96 -10.14 11.23
C ALA A 294 7.81 -9.97 10.22
N GLY A 295 6.65 -9.53 10.68
CA GLY A 295 5.48 -9.19 9.89
C GLY A 295 4.65 -10.39 9.44
#